data_1c281e7efd1b480df4d7a3eec13a8c9f
#
_entry.id   1c281e7efd1b480df4d7a3eec13a8c9f
#
_cell.length_a   1.000
_cell.length_b   1.000
_cell.length_c   1.000
_cell.angle_alpha   90.00
_cell.angle_beta   90.00
_cell.angle_gamma   90.00
#
_symmetry.space_group_name_H-M   'P 1'
#
loop_
_entity.id
_entity.type
_entity.pdbx_description
1 polymer ?
#
loop_
_entity_poly.entity_id
_entity_poly.type
_entity_poly.pdbx_seq_one_letter_code
_entity_poly.pdbx_strand_id
1 'polypeptide(L)'
;MTDDSLIDRVGRLPFVAPADPTGVPAAVLLALSPVDGADDLGLVLVQRPDHMRTHAGQVGLPGGGVEPGDRDGIAAALREAEEEVGLDRRAVRVLGSLGRTYLSVSNFDVLPVVGLWDGRAALRPNPAEVAAILRPTLRQLADPANHELVPLSRLLPPAAVAARRIPAGASSPVFNVDGTAVWGFTAALLSGFLRLLGLAAPPFPPEWSRPPADL
;
A
#
# COMPACT_ATOMS: atom_id res chain seq x y z
N MET A 1 -10.80 -13.01 26.81
CA MET A 1 -10.37 -12.13 25.70
C MET A 1 -11.18 -12.61 24.50
N THR A 2 -12.16 -11.82 24.07
CA THR A 2 -12.90 -12.11 22.83
C THR A 2 -11.88 -12.10 21.69
N ASP A 3 -11.77 -13.22 21.02
CA ASP A 3 -10.90 -13.38 19.84
C ASP A 3 -11.58 -12.61 18.70
N ASP A 4 -11.28 -11.28 18.62
CA ASP A 4 -11.85 -10.41 17.61
C ASP A 4 -11.39 -10.83 16.22
N SER A 5 -12.31 -11.06 15.31
CA SER A 5 -12.01 -11.39 13.91
C SER A 5 -11.19 -10.28 13.23
N LEU A 6 -10.41 -10.62 12.22
CA LEU A 6 -9.64 -9.62 11.46
C LEU A 6 -10.54 -8.51 10.87
N ILE A 7 -11.73 -8.86 10.40
CA ILE A 7 -12.66 -7.88 9.86
C ILE A 7 -13.15 -6.90 10.92
N ASP A 8 -13.36 -7.36 12.18
CA ASP A 8 -13.74 -6.49 13.29
C ASP A 8 -12.59 -5.56 13.68
N ARG A 9 -11.35 -6.08 13.66
CA ARG A 9 -10.14 -5.30 13.95
C ARG A 9 -9.93 -4.21 12.91
N VAL A 10 -10.13 -4.52 11.61
CA VAL A 10 -10.12 -3.53 10.52
C VAL A 10 -11.19 -2.46 10.72
N GLY A 11 -12.41 -2.86 11.13
CA GLY A 11 -13.51 -1.92 11.40
C GLY A 11 -13.25 -0.94 12.55
N ARG A 12 -12.26 -1.24 13.43
CA ARG A 12 -11.89 -0.40 14.60
C ARG A 12 -10.56 0.32 14.43
N LEU A 13 -10.00 0.36 13.22
CA LEU A 13 -8.79 1.13 12.96
C LEU A 13 -8.98 2.61 13.31
N PRO A 14 -7.90 3.32 13.71
CA PRO A 14 -7.96 4.73 14.05
C PRO A 14 -8.05 5.57 12.77
N PHE A 15 -9.22 5.51 12.09
CA PHE A 15 -9.46 6.33 10.92
C PHE A 15 -9.43 7.82 11.26
N VAL A 16 -8.85 8.60 10.36
CA VAL A 16 -8.73 10.05 10.52
C VAL A 16 -9.42 10.76 9.34
N ALA A 17 -9.92 11.96 9.60
CA ALA A 17 -10.36 12.82 8.52
C ALA A 17 -9.14 13.19 7.65
N PRO A 18 -9.26 13.17 6.31
CA PRO A 18 -8.18 13.58 5.44
C PRO A 18 -7.79 15.04 5.73
N ALA A 19 -6.53 15.26 6.11
CA ALA A 19 -5.97 16.60 6.22
C ALA A 19 -5.63 17.15 4.81
N ASP A 20 -5.41 18.46 4.71
CA ASP A 20 -4.91 19.07 3.48
C ASP A 20 -3.52 18.49 3.13
N PRO A 21 -3.26 18.21 1.84
CA PRO A 21 -1.97 17.67 1.44
C PRO A 21 -0.86 18.71 1.53
N THR A 22 0.34 18.28 1.96
CA THR A 22 1.55 19.12 1.99
C THR A 22 2.36 19.05 0.70
N GLY A 23 2.11 18.05 -0.15
CA GLY A 23 2.75 17.80 -1.44
C GLY A 23 1.75 17.60 -2.56
N VAL A 24 2.18 16.94 -3.63
CA VAL A 24 1.28 16.55 -4.73
C VAL A 24 0.29 15.50 -4.19
N PRO A 25 -1.02 15.79 -4.19
CA PRO A 25 -2.00 14.91 -3.60
C PRO A 25 -2.12 13.61 -4.39
N ALA A 26 -2.04 12.49 -3.68
CA ALA A 26 -2.25 11.15 -4.21
C ALA A 26 -3.06 10.32 -3.21
N ALA A 27 -3.61 9.20 -3.67
CA ALA A 27 -4.32 8.26 -2.82
C ALA A 27 -4.13 6.82 -3.29
N VAL A 28 -4.16 5.89 -2.33
CA VAL A 28 -4.07 4.45 -2.59
C VAL A 28 -5.19 3.71 -1.85
N LEU A 29 -5.64 2.60 -2.41
CA LEU A 29 -6.71 1.79 -1.83
C LEU A 29 -6.16 0.48 -1.24
N LEU A 30 -6.32 0.30 0.08
CA LEU A 30 -6.25 -1.02 0.70
C LEU A 30 -7.60 -1.72 0.49
N ALA A 31 -7.75 -2.35 -0.68
CA ALA A 31 -8.95 -3.10 -1.05
C ALA A 31 -8.92 -4.48 -0.40
N LEU A 32 -9.67 -4.65 0.67
CA LEU A 32 -9.72 -5.87 1.46
C LEU A 32 -10.96 -6.70 1.12
N SER A 33 -10.83 -8.02 1.11
CA SER A 33 -11.94 -8.94 0.93
C SER A 33 -11.86 -10.13 1.87
N PRO A 34 -12.97 -10.64 2.41
CA PRO A 34 -12.96 -11.86 3.20
C PRO A 34 -12.37 -13.04 2.44
N VAL A 35 -11.68 -13.93 3.15
CA VAL A 35 -11.22 -15.23 2.65
C VAL A 35 -12.22 -16.28 3.13
N ASP A 36 -12.80 -17.04 2.19
CA ASP A 36 -13.82 -18.04 2.51
C ASP A 36 -13.28 -19.08 3.49
N GLY A 37 -14.04 -19.33 4.56
CA GLY A 37 -13.72 -20.34 5.57
C GLY A 37 -12.55 -20.01 6.49
N ALA A 38 -11.99 -18.82 6.44
CA ALA A 38 -10.88 -18.39 7.29
C ALA A 38 -11.16 -17.02 7.95
N ASP A 39 -10.62 -16.82 9.17
CA ASP A 39 -10.51 -15.48 9.77
C ASP A 39 -9.30 -14.76 9.16
N ASP A 40 -9.41 -14.41 7.86
CA ASP A 40 -8.37 -13.71 7.12
C ASP A 40 -8.99 -12.77 6.06
N LEU A 41 -8.19 -11.84 5.57
CA LEU A 41 -8.58 -10.89 4.54
C LEU A 41 -7.54 -10.89 3.41
N GLY A 42 -8.00 -11.06 2.19
CA GLY A 42 -7.20 -10.83 0.99
C GLY A 42 -7.01 -9.33 0.73
N LEU A 43 -5.85 -8.95 0.25
CA LEU A 43 -5.51 -7.58 -0.14
C LEU A 43 -5.16 -7.53 -1.62
N VAL A 44 -5.67 -6.53 -2.33
CA VAL A 44 -5.33 -6.33 -3.75
C VAL A 44 -4.04 -5.52 -3.86
N LEU A 45 -3.05 -6.08 -4.58
CA LEU A 45 -1.83 -5.39 -4.98
C LEU A 45 -1.70 -5.44 -6.51
N VAL A 46 -1.03 -4.45 -7.08
CA VAL A 46 -0.76 -4.33 -8.51
C VAL A 46 0.74 -4.36 -8.77
N GLN A 47 1.17 -5.15 -9.74
CA GLN A 47 2.53 -5.12 -10.24
C GLN A 47 2.59 -4.28 -11.52
N ARG A 48 3.46 -3.28 -11.53
CA ARG A 48 3.67 -2.42 -12.71
C ARG A 48 4.45 -3.16 -13.79
N PRO A 49 4.17 -2.89 -15.07
CA PRO A 49 4.95 -3.47 -16.17
C PRO A 49 6.43 -3.06 -16.14
N ASP A 50 7.31 -3.96 -16.57
CA ASP A 50 8.76 -3.73 -16.60
C ASP A 50 9.21 -2.63 -17.57
N HIS A 51 8.38 -2.32 -18.59
CA HIS A 51 8.67 -1.28 -19.58
C HIS A 51 8.34 0.15 -19.13
N MET A 52 7.77 0.32 -17.93
CA MET A 52 7.45 1.64 -17.39
C MET A 52 8.71 2.46 -17.11
N ARG A 53 8.65 3.79 -17.37
CA ARG A 53 9.79 4.70 -17.13
C ARG A 53 10.12 4.86 -15.66
N THR A 54 9.13 4.74 -14.79
CA THR A 54 9.25 4.89 -13.34
C THR A 54 8.61 3.70 -12.65
N HIS A 55 9.26 3.21 -11.59
CA HIS A 55 8.74 2.11 -10.78
C HIS A 55 8.47 0.81 -11.57
N ALA A 56 9.25 0.54 -12.62
CA ALA A 56 9.16 -0.67 -13.43
C ALA A 56 9.23 -1.93 -12.57
N GLY A 57 8.32 -2.87 -12.77
CA GLY A 57 8.22 -4.13 -12.03
C GLY A 57 7.86 -4.02 -10.55
N GLN A 58 7.73 -2.81 -10.00
CA GLN A 58 7.40 -2.62 -8.58
C GLN A 58 5.94 -2.99 -8.28
N VAL A 59 5.72 -3.47 -7.06
CA VAL A 59 4.40 -3.79 -6.56
C VAL A 59 3.89 -2.66 -5.69
N GLY A 60 2.66 -2.23 -5.95
CA GLY A 60 1.95 -1.18 -5.23
C GLY A 60 0.55 -1.59 -4.79
N LEU A 61 -0.07 -0.71 -4.02
CA LEU A 61 -1.52 -0.70 -3.86
C LEU A 61 -2.13 -0.01 -5.09
N PRO A 62 -3.34 -0.38 -5.53
CA PRO A 62 -4.06 0.41 -6.53
C PRO A 62 -4.15 1.86 -6.10
N GLY A 63 -3.80 2.79 -7.00
CA GLY A 63 -3.82 4.20 -6.65
C GLY A 63 -2.94 5.09 -7.51
N GLY A 64 -3.15 6.40 -7.38
CA GLY A 64 -2.47 7.42 -8.16
C GLY A 64 -2.72 8.84 -7.68
N GLY A 65 -2.48 9.81 -8.56
CA GLY A 65 -2.70 11.22 -8.28
C GLY A 65 -4.17 11.59 -8.15
N VAL A 66 -4.46 12.58 -7.32
CA VAL A 66 -5.81 13.17 -7.26
C VAL A 66 -5.97 14.08 -8.47
N GLU A 67 -6.99 13.85 -9.27
CA GLU A 67 -7.30 14.62 -10.49
C GLU A 67 -8.38 15.69 -10.23
N PRO A 68 -8.49 16.71 -11.09
CA PRO A 68 -9.49 17.77 -10.93
C PRO A 68 -10.96 17.27 -10.93
N GLY A 69 -11.21 16.08 -11.47
CA GLY A 69 -12.52 15.44 -11.47
C GLY A 69 -12.84 14.67 -10.19
N ASP A 70 -11.85 14.41 -9.35
CA ASP A 70 -12.04 13.70 -8.09
C ASP A 70 -12.57 14.68 -7.02
N ARG A 71 -13.66 14.27 -6.34
CA ARG A 71 -14.22 15.06 -5.24
C ARG A 71 -13.25 15.20 -4.08
N ASP A 72 -12.47 14.14 -3.82
CA ASP A 72 -11.51 14.02 -2.72
C ASP A 72 -10.54 12.86 -2.99
N GLY A 73 -9.56 12.65 -2.11
CA GLY A 73 -8.61 11.54 -2.22
C GLY A 73 -9.25 10.14 -2.12
N ILE A 74 -10.41 10.01 -1.47
CA ILE A 74 -11.15 8.75 -1.44
C ILE A 74 -11.70 8.43 -2.82
N ALA A 75 -12.26 9.43 -3.50
CA ALA A 75 -12.76 9.26 -4.87
C ALA A 75 -11.61 8.90 -5.83
N ALA A 76 -10.44 9.53 -5.69
CA ALA A 76 -9.24 9.20 -6.46
C ALA A 76 -8.82 7.74 -6.27
N ALA A 77 -8.69 7.26 -5.02
CA ALA A 77 -8.30 5.88 -4.73
C ALA A 77 -9.28 4.85 -5.35
N LEU A 78 -10.58 5.14 -5.32
CA LEU A 78 -11.60 4.27 -5.90
C LEU A 78 -11.58 4.32 -7.44
N ARG A 79 -11.38 5.48 -8.04
CA ARG A 79 -11.23 5.64 -9.50
C ARG A 79 -10.04 4.85 -10.02
N GLU A 80 -8.87 5.03 -9.40
CA GLU A 80 -7.65 4.32 -9.77
C GLU A 80 -7.81 2.80 -9.65
N ALA A 81 -8.41 2.30 -8.58
CA ALA A 81 -8.67 0.87 -8.44
C ALA A 81 -9.65 0.34 -9.53
N GLU A 82 -10.61 1.14 -9.96
CA GLU A 82 -11.49 0.76 -11.06
C GLU A 82 -10.74 0.75 -12.41
N GLU A 83 -9.88 1.74 -12.67
CA GLU A 83 -9.07 1.88 -13.88
C GLU A 83 -7.97 0.81 -13.98
N GLU A 84 -7.25 0.57 -12.90
CA GLU A 84 -6.10 -0.35 -12.87
C GLU A 84 -6.50 -1.82 -12.82
N VAL A 85 -7.54 -2.18 -12.03
CA VAL A 85 -7.90 -3.59 -11.78
C VAL A 85 -9.35 -3.93 -12.02
N GLY A 86 -10.16 -3.00 -12.52
CA GLY A 86 -11.60 -3.22 -12.82
C GLY A 86 -12.44 -3.45 -11.57
N LEU A 87 -12.02 -2.98 -10.40
CA LEU A 87 -12.78 -3.06 -9.17
C LEU A 87 -13.90 -2.01 -9.18
N ASP A 88 -15.16 -2.43 -9.33
CA ASP A 88 -16.31 -1.50 -9.30
C ASP A 88 -16.29 -0.72 -7.98
N ARG A 89 -16.11 0.60 -8.09
CA ARG A 89 -16.08 1.51 -6.93
C ARG A 89 -17.33 1.42 -6.06
N ARG A 90 -18.48 1.04 -6.63
CA ARG A 90 -19.75 0.87 -5.92
C ARG A 90 -19.78 -0.41 -5.07
N ALA A 91 -18.96 -1.40 -5.42
CA ALA A 91 -18.83 -2.64 -4.67
C ALA A 91 -17.92 -2.46 -3.44
N VAL A 92 -17.21 -1.34 -3.33
CA VAL A 92 -16.30 -1.06 -2.21
C VAL A 92 -17.01 -0.25 -1.13
N ARG A 93 -17.16 -0.85 0.04
CA ARG A 93 -17.57 -0.14 1.26
C ARG A 93 -16.34 0.52 1.88
N VAL A 94 -16.20 1.81 1.70
CA VAL A 94 -15.11 2.59 2.34
C VAL A 94 -15.33 2.60 3.85
N LEU A 95 -14.31 2.22 4.61
CA LEU A 95 -14.31 2.26 6.08
C LEU A 95 -13.75 3.59 6.60
N GLY A 96 -12.77 4.15 5.91
CA GLY A 96 -12.13 5.40 6.26
C GLY A 96 -10.75 5.54 5.64
N SER A 97 -10.00 6.54 6.08
CA SER A 97 -8.61 6.76 5.68
C SER A 97 -7.68 6.71 6.89
N LEU A 98 -6.46 6.28 6.66
CA LEU A 98 -5.35 6.40 7.59
C LEU A 98 -4.66 7.77 7.42
N GLY A 99 -3.74 8.08 8.32
CA GLY A 99 -2.95 9.31 8.21
C GLY A 99 -2.19 9.40 6.88
N ARG A 100 -2.16 10.60 6.29
CA ARG A 100 -1.38 10.87 5.08
C ARG A 100 0.10 10.58 5.31
N THR A 101 0.78 10.19 4.25
CA THR A 101 2.23 9.96 4.27
C THR A 101 2.89 10.75 3.16
N TYR A 102 3.73 11.71 3.56
CA TYR A 102 4.52 12.49 2.63
C TYR A 102 5.76 11.72 2.16
N LEU A 103 5.97 11.66 0.86
CA LEU A 103 7.09 11.00 0.21
C LEU A 103 8.06 12.05 -0.36
N SER A 104 9.09 12.40 0.39
CA SER A 104 10.07 13.41 0.00
C SER A 104 10.78 13.14 -1.33
N VAL A 105 10.93 11.85 -1.69
CA VAL A 105 11.57 11.42 -2.94
C VAL A 105 10.77 11.79 -4.18
N SER A 106 9.44 11.80 -4.10
CA SER A 106 8.52 12.04 -5.22
C SER A 106 7.65 13.27 -5.04
N ASN A 107 7.74 13.95 -3.89
CA ASN A 107 6.87 15.06 -3.47
C ASN A 107 5.38 14.69 -3.42
N PHE A 108 5.04 13.40 -3.38
CA PHE A 108 3.66 12.97 -3.19
C PHE A 108 3.27 12.97 -1.71
N ASP A 109 2.03 13.36 -1.46
CA ASP A 109 1.37 13.22 -0.17
C ASP A 109 0.21 12.23 -0.32
N VAL A 110 0.45 11.00 0.10
CA VAL A 110 -0.41 9.86 -0.19
C VAL A 110 -1.41 9.64 0.93
N LEU A 111 -2.70 9.57 0.58
CA LEU A 111 -3.81 9.20 1.46
C LEU A 111 -4.09 7.69 1.34
N PRO A 112 -3.81 6.87 2.37
CA PRO A 112 -4.23 5.48 2.36
C PRO A 112 -5.70 5.36 2.73
N VAL A 113 -6.51 4.83 1.83
CA VAL A 113 -7.94 4.56 2.00
C VAL A 113 -8.15 3.07 2.26
N VAL A 114 -8.95 2.73 3.26
CA VAL A 114 -9.29 1.34 3.58
C VAL A 114 -10.72 1.06 3.13
N GLY A 115 -10.89 0.04 2.31
CA GLY A 115 -12.18 -0.38 1.80
C GLY A 115 -12.37 -1.90 1.86
N LEU A 116 -13.62 -2.32 2.07
CA LEU A 116 -14.04 -3.72 2.02
C LEU A 116 -14.91 -3.96 0.80
N TRP A 117 -14.68 -5.08 0.12
CA TRP A 117 -15.53 -5.59 -0.94
C TRP A 117 -15.71 -7.11 -0.78
N ASP A 118 -16.63 -7.73 -1.52
CA ASP A 118 -16.99 -9.14 -1.31
C ASP A 118 -15.98 -10.16 -1.86
N GLY A 119 -14.99 -9.70 -2.63
CA GLY A 119 -13.93 -10.56 -3.21
C GLY A 119 -14.36 -11.42 -4.39
N ARG A 120 -15.62 -11.38 -4.81
CA ARG A 120 -16.22 -12.32 -5.79
C ARG A 120 -16.07 -11.88 -7.24
N ALA A 121 -16.08 -10.57 -7.49
CA ALA A 121 -15.89 -10.07 -8.84
C ALA A 121 -14.49 -10.40 -9.36
N ALA A 122 -14.40 -10.86 -10.60
CA ALA A 122 -13.12 -11.09 -11.25
C ALA A 122 -12.44 -9.76 -11.53
N LEU A 123 -11.30 -9.52 -10.90
CA LEU A 123 -10.46 -8.36 -11.20
C LEU A 123 -9.78 -8.56 -12.56
N ARG A 124 -9.62 -7.47 -13.30
CA ARG A 124 -9.01 -7.46 -14.63
C ARG A 124 -7.95 -6.38 -14.69
N PRO A 125 -6.66 -6.75 -14.85
CA PRO A 125 -5.60 -5.76 -14.94
C PRO A 125 -5.76 -4.94 -16.22
N ASN A 126 -5.57 -3.62 -16.13
CA ASN A 126 -5.36 -2.76 -17.27
C ASN A 126 -3.93 -2.99 -17.79
N PRO A 127 -3.71 -3.62 -18.96
CA PRO A 127 -2.37 -4.02 -19.38
C PRO A 127 -1.43 -2.85 -19.68
N ALA A 128 -1.95 -1.63 -19.80
CA ALA A 128 -1.13 -0.43 -19.97
C ALA A 128 -0.41 -0.05 -18.66
N GLU A 129 -0.97 -0.40 -17.51
CA GLU A 129 -0.50 0.07 -16.19
C GLU A 129 -0.21 -1.07 -15.21
N VAL A 130 -0.82 -2.24 -15.41
CA VAL A 130 -0.76 -3.39 -14.51
C VAL A 130 -0.36 -4.65 -15.27
N ALA A 131 0.80 -5.21 -14.94
CA ALA A 131 1.27 -6.49 -15.50
C ALA A 131 0.61 -7.68 -14.79
N ALA A 132 0.40 -7.58 -13.47
CA ALA A 132 -0.22 -8.63 -12.68
C ALA A 132 -0.96 -8.06 -11.47
N ILE A 133 -1.99 -8.77 -11.04
CA ILE A 133 -2.70 -8.53 -9.77
C ILE A 133 -2.27 -9.61 -8.80
N LEU A 134 -1.79 -9.21 -7.63
CA LEU A 134 -1.43 -10.11 -6.54
C LEU A 134 -2.52 -10.01 -5.46
N ARG A 135 -2.83 -11.13 -4.81
CA ARG A 135 -3.87 -11.17 -3.77
C ARG A 135 -3.39 -11.91 -2.52
N PRO A 136 -2.32 -11.42 -1.86
CA PRO A 136 -1.91 -12.01 -0.59
C PRO A 136 -2.99 -11.85 0.46
N THR A 137 -3.01 -12.75 1.45
CA THR A 137 -3.80 -12.54 2.66
C THR A 137 -3.01 -11.75 3.70
N LEU A 138 -3.70 -11.13 4.66
CA LEU A 138 -3.03 -10.41 5.74
C LEU A 138 -2.20 -11.34 6.62
N ARG A 139 -2.65 -12.58 6.84
CA ARG A 139 -1.87 -13.57 7.59
C ARG A 139 -0.66 -14.07 6.80
N GLN A 140 -0.77 -14.22 5.47
CA GLN A 140 0.39 -14.52 4.62
C GLN A 140 1.45 -13.40 4.72
N LEU A 141 1.04 -12.14 4.67
CA LEU A 141 1.95 -11.01 4.84
C LEU A 141 2.54 -10.94 6.26
N ALA A 142 1.77 -11.33 7.28
CA ALA A 142 2.19 -11.31 8.67
C ALA A 142 3.06 -12.52 9.06
N ASP A 143 3.18 -13.54 8.21
CA ASP A 143 4.06 -14.68 8.47
C ASP A 143 5.54 -14.20 8.42
N PRO A 144 6.32 -14.38 9.50
CA PRO A 144 7.72 -14.00 9.53
C PRO A 144 8.60 -14.63 8.43
N ALA A 145 8.17 -15.76 7.85
CA ALA A 145 8.86 -16.38 6.72
C ALA A 145 8.71 -15.58 5.42
N ASN A 146 7.70 -14.71 5.34
CA ASN A 146 7.37 -13.93 4.14
C ASN A 146 7.81 -12.46 4.22
N HIS A 147 8.51 -12.05 5.28
CA HIS A 147 8.98 -10.67 5.35
C HIS A 147 10.33 -10.54 6.06
N GLU A 148 11.07 -9.54 5.65
CA GLU A 148 12.37 -9.21 6.23
C GLU A 148 12.66 -7.69 6.15
N LEU A 149 13.73 -7.25 6.81
CA LEU A 149 14.26 -5.90 6.67
C LEU A 149 15.54 -5.95 5.84
N VAL A 150 15.52 -5.32 4.66
CA VAL A 150 16.61 -5.38 3.68
C VAL A 150 17.29 -4.01 3.52
N PRO A 151 18.63 -3.93 3.57
CA PRO A 151 19.33 -2.69 3.26
C PRO A 151 18.96 -2.16 1.86
N LEU A 152 18.66 -0.87 1.74
CA LEU A 152 18.31 -0.25 0.45
C LEU A 152 19.39 -0.37 -0.61
N SER A 153 20.65 -0.51 -0.19
CA SER A 153 21.78 -0.79 -1.08
C SER A 153 21.72 -2.15 -1.81
N ARG A 154 20.87 -3.08 -1.33
CA ARG A 154 20.60 -4.36 -2.01
C ARG A 154 19.42 -4.28 -2.97
N LEU A 155 18.53 -3.32 -2.75
CA LEU A 155 17.30 -3.14 -3.53
C LEU A 155 17.46 -2.13 -4.67
N LEU A 156 18.40 -1.22 -4.55
CA LEU A 156 18.64 -0.13 -5.50
C LEU A 156 20.07 -0.16 -6.05
N PRO A 157 20.24 0.19 -7.33
CA PRO A 157 21.58 0.37 -7.89
C PRO A 157 22.35 1.49 -7.15
N PRO A 158 23.69 1.42 -7.04
CA PRO A 158 24.50 2.43 -6.35
C PRO A 158 24.23 3.87 -6.82
N ALA A 159 24.04 4.07 -8.12
CA ALA A 159 23.71 5.38 -8.68
C ALA A 159 22.36 5.92 -8.16
N ALA A 160 21.37 5.05 -7.98
CA ALA A 160 20.06 5.44 -7.44
C ALA A 160 20.13 5.75 -5.93
N VAL A 161 20.96 5.03 -5.19
CA VAL A 161 21.21 5.30 -3.76
C VAL A 161 21.88 6.68 -3.61
N ALA A 162 22.91 6.97 -4.41
CA ALA A 162 23.60 8.25 -4.40
C ALA A 162 22.69 9.42 -4.83
N ALA A 163 21.94 9.25 -5.92
CA ALA A 163 21.04 10.28 -6.45
C ALA A 163 19.94 10.69 -5.47
N ARG A 164 19.45 9.73 -4.68
CA ARG A 164 18.41 9.95 -3.66
C ARG A 164 18.96 10.35 -2.29
N ARG A 165 20.30 10.48 -2.15
CA ARG A 165 20.97 10.77 -0.88
C ARG A 165 20.52 9.85 0.26
N ILE A 166 20.34 8.57 -0.04
CA ILE A 166 19.90 7.58 0.93
C ILE A 166 20.97 7.40 2.01
N PRO A 167 20.65 7.53 3.30
CA PRO A 167 21.63 7.36 4.36
C PRO A 167 22.27 5.97 4.34
N ALA A 168 23.52 5.89 4.73
CA ALA A 168 24.20 4.61 4.92
C ALA A 168 23.46 3.79 5.98
N GLY A 169 23.17 2.53 5.69
CA GLY A 169 22.43 1.64 6.60
C GLY A 169 20.91 1.77 6.53
N ALA A 170 20.36 2.69 5.73
CA ALA A 170 18.92 2.76 5.50
C ALA A 170 18.39 1.44 4.91
N SER A 171 17.26 1.00 5.43
CA SER A 171 16.65 -0.29 5.10
C SER A 171 15.20 -0.12 4.70
N SER A 172 14.65 -1.08 3.99
CA SER A 172 13.23 -1.18 3.66
C SER A 172 12.67 -2.49 4.19
N PRO A 173 11.45 -2.48 4.75
CA PRO A 173 10.70 -3.72 4.85
C PRO A 173 10.51 -4.30 3.45
N VAL A 174 10.57 -5.61 3.35
CA VAL A 174 10.30 -6.38 2.13
C VAL A 174 9.33 -7.49 2.49
N PHE A 175 8.27 -7.64 1.72
CA PHE A 175 7.38 -8.80 1.79
C PHE A 175 7.57 -9.65 0.53
N ASN A 176 7.62 -10.95 0.70
CA ASN A 176 7.58 -11.91 -0.40
C ASN A 176 6.14 -12.35 -0.61
N VAL A 177 5.60 -12.03 -1.77
CA VAL A 177 4.26 -12.48 -2.20
C VAL A 177 4.45 -13.40 -3.39
N ASP A 178 4.37 -14.71 -3.15
CA ASP A 178 4.50 -15.76 -4.16
C ASP A 178 5.74 -15.58 -5.07
N GLY A 179 6.88 -15.27 -4.46
CA GLY A 179 8.15 -15.05 -5.16
C GLY A 179 8.35 -13.61 -5.66
N THR A 180 7.37 -12.73 -5.51
CA THR A 180 7.47 -11.31 -5.91
C THR A 180 7.77 -10.44 -4.69
N ALA A 181 8.82 -9.62 -4.78
CA ALA A 181 9.21 -8.73 -3.70
C ALA A 181 8.37 -7.44 -3.69
N VAL A 182 7.73 -7.16 -2.57
CA VAL A 182 7.04 -5.90 -2.27
C VAL A 182 7.92 -5.10 -1.33
N TRP A 183 8.36 -3.90 -1.71
CA TRP A 183 9.29 -3.08 -0.94
C TRP A 183 8.99 -1.58 -1.05
N GLY A 184 9.78 -0.75 -0.41
CA GLY A 184 9.64 0.70 -0.46
C GLY A 184 8.38 1.19 0.26
N PHE A 185 7.72 2.21 -0.30
CA PHE A 185 6.55 2.84 0.30
C PHE A 185 5.42 1.83 0.58
N THR A 186 5.12 0.96 -0.38
CA THR A 186 4.07 -0.05 -0.22
C THR A 186 4.34 -0.95 0.99
N ALA A 187 5.56 -1.48 1.08
CA ALA A 187 5.92 -2.34 2.21
C ALA A 187 5.92 -1.59 3.55
N ALA A 188 6.36 -0.34 3.57
CA ALA A 188 6.31 0.50 4.76
C ALA A 188 4.87 0.72 5.25
N LEU A 189 3.96 1.04 4.32
CA LEU A 189 2.54 1.22 4.62
C LEU A 189 1.90 -0.10 5.10
N LEU A 190 2.20 -1.23 4.45
CA LEU A 190 1.73 -2.55 4.87
C LEU A 190 2.24 -2.92 6.27
N SER A 191 3.52 -2.64 6.58
CA SER A 191 4.06 -2.86 7.92
C SER A 191 3.32 -2.07 8.98
N GLY A 192 3.02 -0.80 8.71
CA GLY A 192 2.21 0.04 9.60
C GLY A 192 0.79 -0.51 9.77
N PHE A 193 0.15 -0.88 8.68
CA PHE A 193 -1.20 -1.41 8.66
C PHE A 193 -1.33 -2.73 9.45
N LEU A 194 -0.42 -3.69 9.22
CA LEU A 194 -0.40 -4.96 9.96
C LEU A 194 -0.23 -4.74 11.47
N ARG A 195 0.63 -3.80 11.87
CA ARG A 195 0.81 -3.46 13.29
C ARG A 195 -0.43 -2.84 13.93
N LEU A 196 -1.13 -1.96 13.21
CA LEU A 196 -2.40 -1.41 13.69
C LEU A 196 -3.43 -2.53 13.92
N LEU A 197 -3.36 -3.62 13.16
CA LEU A 197 -4.17 -4.81 13.36
C LEU A 197 -3.59 -5.78 14.42
N GLY A 198 -2.46 -5.46 15.08
CA GLY A 198 -1.80 -6.33 16.04
C GLY A 198 -1.23 -7.60 15.40
N LEU A 199 -0.93 -7.59 14.09
CA LEU A 199 -0.26 -8.66 13.38
C LEU A 199 1.25 -8.44 13.36
N ALA A 200 2.02 -9.53 13.16
CA ALA A 200 3.46 -9.43 12.97
C ALA A 200 3.78 -8.66 11.68
N ALA A 201 4.83 -7.85 11.73
CA ALA A 201 5.30 -7.08 10.58
C ALA A 201 6.78 -6.72 10.75
N PRO A 202 7.53 -6.57 9.66
CA PRO A 202 8.91 -6.08 9.74
C PRO A 202 8.95 -4.71 10.41
N PRO A 203 10.06 -4.38 11.11
CA PRO A 203 10.19 -3.09 11.76
C PRO A 203 10.08 -1.94 10.74
N PHE A 204 9.37 -0.89 11.12
CA PHE A 204 9.30 0.34 10.34
C PHE A 204 10.61 1.11 10.56
N PRO A 205 11.38 1.43 9.51
CA PRO A 205 12.61 2.16 9.68
C PRO A 205 12.35 3.55 10.25
N PRO A 206 13.04 3.96 11.34
CA PRO A 206 12.79 5.25 12.01
C PRO A 206 13.01 6.46 11.10
N GLU A 207 13.86 6.35 10.10
CA GLU A 207 14.11 7.40 9.11
C GLU A 207 12.91 7.74 8.21
N TRP A 208 11.91 6.85 8.13
CA TRP A 208 10.68 7.06 7.36
C TRP A 208 9.56 7.70 8.18
N SER A 209 9.76 7.78 9.52
CA SER A 209 8.75 8.26 10.47
C SER A 209 8.82 9.77 10.73
N ARG A 210 9.77 10.49 10.15
CA ARG A 210 9.95 11.93 10.38
C ARG A 210 9.61 12.71 9.13
N PRO A 211 8.67 13.68 9.21
CA PRO A 211 8.64 14.75 8.21
C PRO A 211 10.00 15.45 8.19
N PRO A 212 10.45 15.97 7.04
CA PRO A 212 11.65 16.78 6.99
C PRO A 212 11.52 17.94 7.99
N ALA A 213 12.58 18.17 8.76
CA ALA A 213 12.60 19.15 9.83
C ALA A 213 12.52 20.62 9.35
N ASP A 214 12.55 20.83 8.04
CA ASP A 214 12.57 22.16 7.41
C ASP A 214 11.61 22.19 6.21
N LEU A 215 10.33 22.48 6.48
CA LEU A 215 9.39 23.09 5.54
C LEU A 215 8.62 24.17 6.27
#